data_a7853d17ed97cb791afdd63e3d71124c
#
_entry.id   a7853d17ed97cb791afdd63e3d71124c
#
_cell.length_a   1.000
_cell.length_b   1.000
_cell.length_c   1.000
_cell.angle_alpha   90.00
_cell.angle_beta   90.00
_cell.angle_gamma   90.00
#
_symmetry.space_group_name_H-M   'P 1'
#
loop_
_entity.id
_entity.type
_entity.pdbx_description
1 polymer ?
#
loop_
_entity_poly.entity_id
_entity_poly.type
_entity_poly.pdbx_seq_one_letter_code
_entity_poly.pdbx_strand_id
1 'polypeptide(L)'
;MGLGTVTDPYQPAEAIYRLSRKILEILLGNGFRVTVQTKSPLVTRDADVLSAHRSTADVGITITTINRVKSIMIETKTPSPSARIRALEKLNGEGIKTWIFLGPIVRNFNDDNENLRAIFEVAVSTGSRIIYDFYSPYRGANSMMERYLPGYDGRKEFNESNAWKSEVVGRIEKLAEKYHVECNSQKDEWMVERGYNFGGLF
;
A
#
# COMPACT_ATOMS: atom_id res chain seq x y z
N MET A 1 15.14 -3.71 -4.34
CA MET A 1 15.04 -4.19 -2.95
C MET A 1 13.83 -3.57 -2.28
N GLY A 2 12.99 -4.36 -1.57
CA GLY A 2 11.79 -3.86 -0.89
C GLY A 2 12.04 -3.65 0.60
N LEU A 3 11.76 -2.46 1.12
CA LEU A 3 11.70 -2.16 2.54
C LEU A 3 10.23 -2.08 2.96
N GLY A 4 9.81 -2.84 3.97
CA GLY A 4 8.42 -2.82 4.48
C GLY A 4 7.57 -4.03 4.10
N THR A 5 8.16 -5.08 3.56
CA THR A 5 7.43 -6.29 3.14
C THR A 5 6.92 -7.16 4.30
N VAL A 6 7.60 -7.14 5.44
CA VAL A 6 7.22 -7.94 6.64
C VAL A 6 6.79 -7.04 7.79
N THR A 7 7.50 -5.95 8.01
CA THR A 7 7.21 -4.98 9.07
C THR A 7 7.46 -3.57 8.57
N ASP A 8 6.76 -2.58 9.13
CA ASP A 8 6.89 -1.19 8.71
C ASP A 8 8.31 -0.67 9.00
N PRO A 9 9.05 -0.17 8.00
CA PRO A 9 10.41 0.35 8.18
C PRO A 9 10.44 1.68 8.92
N TYR A 10 9.30 2.37 9.05
CA TYR A 10 9.18 3.67 9.75
C TYR A 10 8.33 3.55 11.02
N GLN A 11 8.61 2.53 11.84
CA GLN A 11 8.07 2.42 13.19
C GLN A 11 8.49 3.60 14.07
N PRO A 12 7.83 3.87 15.21
CA PRO A 12 8.20 4.97 16.11
C PRO A 12 9.68 4.99 16.52
N ALA A 13 10.30 3.82 16.68
CA ALA A 13 11.73 3.68 16.98
C ALA A 13 12.65 4.31 15.90
N GLU A 14 12.17 4.35 14.65
CA GLU A 14 12.91 4.93 13.52
C GLU A 14 13.14 6.44 13.69
N ALA A 15 12.29 7.14 14.44
CA ALA A 15 12.47 8.54 14.78
C ALA A 15 13.80 8.78 15.55
N ILE A 16 14.24 7.80 16.33
CA ILE A 16 15.43 7.85 17.18
C ILE A 16 16.63 7.20 16.47
N TYR A 17 16.50 5.96 16.03
CA TYR A 17 17.64 5.15 15.57
C TYR A 17 18.04 5.39 14.11
N ARG A 18 17.10 5.87 13.26
CA ARG A 18 17.32 6.20 11.84
C ARG A 18 17.93 5.05 11.04
N LEU A 19 17.51 3.82 11.32
CA LEU A 19 18.04 2.63 10.66
C LEU A 19 17.62 2.55 9.20
N SER A 20 16.34 2.85 8.90
CA SER A 20 15.82 2.88 7.54
C SER A 20 16.57 3.92 6.69
N ARG A 21 16.83 5.11 7.24
CA ARG A 21 17.64 6.13 6.56
C ARG A 21 19.04 5.61 6.20
N LYS A 22 19.74 5.01 7.15
CA LYS A 22 21.09 4.45 6.93
C LYS A 22 21.09 3.36 5.86
N ILE A 23 20.06 2.50 5.88
CA ILE A 23 19.89 1.44 4.88
C ILE A 23 19.65 2.06 3.49
N LEU A 24 18.79 3.09 3.38
CA LEU A 24 18.54 3.81 2.13
C LEU A 24 19.83 4.43 1.58
N GLU A 25 20.58 5.13 2.41
CA GLU A 25 21.88 5.76 2.02
C GLU A 25 22.85 4.72 1.46
N ILE A 26 22.97 3.55 2.13
CA ILE A 26 23.85 2.47 1.67
C ILE A 26 23.36 1.85 0.36
N LEU A 27 22.09 1.46 0.28
CA LEU A 27 21.56 0.74 -0.88
C LEU A 27 21.55 1.63 -2.12
N LEU A 28 21.00 2.83 -1.99
CA LEU A 28 20.90 3.79 -3.11
C LEU A 28 22.27 4.29 -3.54
N GLY A 29 23.17 4.55 -2.59
CA GLY A 29 24.55 4.94 -2.87
C GLY A 29 25.35 3.85 -3.60
N ASN A 30 24.98 2.59 -3.47
CA ASN A 30 25.56 1.45 -4.21
C ASN A 30 24.77 1.09 -5.48
N GLY A 31 23.85 1.94 -5.94
CA GLY A 31 23.12 1.76 -7.18
C GLY A 31 21.98 0.74 -7.16
N PHE A 32 21.57 0.27 -5.98
CA PHE A 32 20.41 -0.61 -5.87
C PHE A 32 19.10 0.15 -6.08
N ARG A 33 18.16 -0.46 -6.80
CA ARG A 33 16.78 0.02 -6.84
C ARG A 33 16.09 -0.32 -5.51
N VAL A 34 15.45 0.67 -4.88
CA VAL A 34 14.79 0.52 -3.56
C VAL A 34 13.35 0.98 -3.65
N THR A 35 12.44 0.11 -3.23
CA THR A 35 11.02 0.40 -3.04
C THR A 35 10.72 0.40 -1.55
N VAL A 36 10.17 1.49 -1.04
CA VAL A 36 9.75 1.62 0.36
C VAL A 36 8.25 1.48 0.45
N GLN A 37 7.75 0.61 1.33
CA GLN A 37 6.33 0.54 1.67
C GLN A 37 6.12 0.81 3.16
N THR A 38 5.25 1.78 3.48
CA THR A 38 5.00 2.18 4.87
C THR A 38 3.59 2.73 5.09
N LYS A 39 3.14 2.76 6.34
CA LYS A 39 1.97 3.51 6.81
C LYS A 39 2.36 4.83 7.49
N SER A 40 3.65 5.09 7.64
CA SER A 40 4.17 6.18 8.46
C SER A 40 4.56 7.42 7.64
N PRO A 41 3.99 8.59 7.93
CA PRO A 41 4.44 9.86 7.36
C PRO A 41 5.90 10.19 7.68
N LEU A 42 6.52 9.50 8.64
CA LEU A 42 7.92 9.70 9.01
C LEU A 42 8.87 9.49 7.83
N VAL A 43 8.47 8.74 6.81
CA VAL A 43 9.25 8.56 5.57
C VAL A 43 9.61 9.89 4.91
N THR A 44 8.80 10.93 5.07
CA THR A 44 9.08 12.28 4.53
C THR A 44 10.30 12.95 5.15
N ARG A 45 10.81 12.46 6.28
CA ARG A 45 12.07 12.90 6.87
C ARG A 45 13.27 12.60 5.96
N ASP A 46 13.18 11.50 5.22
CA ASP A 46 14.28 11.00 4.38
C ASP A 46 14.08 11.35 2.90
N ALA A 47 13.22 12.34 2.62
CA ALA A 47 12.90 12.79 1.27
C ALA A 47 14.14 13.34 0.53
N ASP A 48 15.11 13.91 1.24
CA ASP A 48 16.40 14.36 0.69
C ASP A 48 17.18 13.20 0.05
N VAL A 49 17.28 12.06 0.74
CA VAL A 49 17.95 10.85 0.22
C VAL A 49 17.17 10.26 -0.96
N LEU A 50 15.84 10.16 -0.83
CA LEU A 50 14.98 9.59 -1.85
C LEU A 50 14.96 10.44 -3.14
N SER A 51 14.86 11.76 -3.02
CA SER A 51 14.83 12.67 -4.18
C SER A 51 16.16 12.73 -4.92
N ALA A 52 17.30 12.62 -4.20
CA ALA A 52 18.60 12.48 -4.82
C ALA A 52 18.72 11.21 -5.69
N HIS A 53 17.90 10.18 -5.43
CA HIS A 53 17.90 8.90 -6.12
C HIS A 53 16.55 8.58 -6.80
N ARG A 54 15.80 9.60 -7.24
CA ARG A 54 14.43 9.48 -7.80
C ARG A 54 14.28 8.53 -9.00
N SER A 55 15.37 8.16 -9.66
CA SER A 55 15.37 7.18 -10.76
C SER A 55 15.39 5.73 -10.27
N THR A 56 15.87 5.50 -9.05
CA THR A 56 16.07 4.18 -8.44
C THR A 56 15.33 4.00 -7.12
N ALA A 57 14.64 5.02 -6.64
CA ALA A 57 13.83 4.99 -5.43
C ALA A 57 12.36 5.29 -5.73
N ASP A 58 11.45 4.58 -5.07
CA ASP A 58 10.02 4.89 -5.02
C ASP A 58 9.44 4.60 -3.63
N VAL A 59 8.31 5.26 -3.32
CA VAL A 59 7.67 5.14 -2.01
C VAL A 59 6.19 4.84 -2.15
N GLY A 60 5.76 3.73 -1.56
CA GLY A 60 4.37 3.37 -1.38
C GLY A 60 3.86 3.69 0.01
N ILE A 61 2.71 4.33 0.07
CA ILE A 61 2.00 4.54 1.33
C ILE A 61 0.70 3.75 1.33
N THR A 62 0.52 2.91 2.35
CA THR A 62 -0.70 2.12 2.51
C THR A 62 -1.86 3.02 2.90
N ILE A 63 -2.93 3.01 2.12
CA ILE A 63 -4.21 3.68 2.42
C ILE A 63 -5.33 2.68 2.15
N THR A 64 -5.81 2.02 3.20
CA THR A 64 -6.89 1.02 3.11
C THR A 64 -8.27 1.67 2.99
N THR A 65 -8.41 2.85 3.59
CA THR A 65 -9.63 3.66 3.56
C THR A 65 -9.32 5.11 3.89
N ILE A 66 -10.09 6.03 3.34
CA ILE A 66 -10.05 7.45 3.73
C ILE A 66 -10.89 7.72 4.99
N ASN A 67 -11.80 6.82 5.33
CA ASN A 67 -12.66 6.95 6.49
C ASN A 67 -11.86 6.72 7.79
N ARG A 68 -11.78 7.77 8.61
CA ARG A 68 -11.02 7.75 9.88
C ARG A 68 -11.51 6.68 10.84
N VAL A 69 -12.82 6.47 10.94
CA VAL A 69 -13.42 5.50 11.87
C VAL A 69 -13.07 4.07 11.41
N LYS A 70 -13.29 3.76 10.13
CA LYS A 70 -12.90 2.47 9.55
C LYS A 70 -11.40 2.22 9.70
N SER A 71 -10.56 3.23 9.48
CA SER A 71 -9.10 3.11 9.63
C SER A 71 -8.70 2.71 11.06
N ILE A 72 -9.31 3.29 12.09
CA ILE A 72 -9.02 2.95 13.49
C ILE A 72 -9.43 1.51 13.83
N MET A 73 -10.48 0.99 13.22
CA MET A 73 -10.98 -0.37 13.50
C MET A 73 -9.98 -1.46 13.10
N ILE A 74 -9.33 -1.33 11.94
CA ILE A 74 -8.42 -2.36 11.42
C ILE A 74 -6.93 -2.00 11.56
N GLU A 75 -6.61 -0.74 11.78
CA GLU A 75 -5.25 -0.22 11.86
C GLU A 75 -5.05 0.60 13.13
N THR A 76 -5.29 -0.02 14.29
CA THR A 76 -5.09 0.64 15.59
C THR A 76 -3.65 1.14 15.74
N LYS A 77 -3.48 2.34 16.33
CA LYS A 77 -2.16 2.98 16.57
C LYS A 77 -1.37 3.36 15.30
N THR A 78 -2.02 3.41 14.15
CA THR A 78 -1.38 3.91 12.92
C THR A 78 -1.73 5.38 12.64
N PRO A 79 -0.92 6.10 11.89
CA PRO A 79 -1.21 7.46 11.46
C PRO A 79 -2.53 7.54 10.67
N SER A 80 -3.21 8.68 10.76
CA SER A 80 -4.50 8.87 10.08
C SER A 80 -4.37 8.82 8.56
N PRO A 81 -5.44 8.45 7.83
CA PRO A 81 -5.44 8.52 6.36
C PRO A 81 -5.02 9.90 5.84
N SER A 82 -5.53 10.98 6.43
CA SER A 82 -5.15 12.34 6.04
C SER A 82 -3.67 12.66 6.23
N ALA A 83 -3.03 12.12 7.28
CA ALA A 83 -1.59 12.30 7.48
C ALA A 83 -0.78 11.53 6.42
N ARG A 84 -1.26 10.36 6.00
CA ARG A 84 -0.65 9.54 4.95
C ARG A 84 -0.79 10.21 3.57
N ILE A 85 -1.95 10.81 3.28
CA ILE A 85 -2.18 11.58 2.05
C ILE A 85 -1.22 12.77 1.97
N ARG A 86 -1.10 13.58 3.02
CA ARG A 86 -0.14 14.68 3.05
C ARG A 86 1.32 14.22 2.86
N ALA A 87 1.66 13.01 3.29
CA ALA A 87 2.99 12.47 3.05
C ALA A 87 3.20 12.13 1.57
N LEU A 88 2.20 11.59 0.87
CA LEU A 88 2.24 11.37 -0.58
C LEU A 88 2.41 12.70 -1.33
N GLU A 89 1.59 13.71 -1.00
CA GLU A 89 1.66 15.05 -1.59
C GLU A 89 3.07 15.64 -1.45
N LYS A 90 3.64 15.57 -0.24
CA LYS A 90 5.00 16.07 0.01
C LYS A 90 6.05 15.33 -0.80
N LEU A 91 6.04 13.99 -0.79
CA LEU A 91 7.02 13.17 -1.50
C LEU A 91 6.93 13.40 -3.02
N ASN A 92 5.73 13.41 -3.58
CA ASN A 92 5.52 13.68 -5.00
C ASN A 92 5.96 15.10 -5.38
N GLY A 93 5.67 16.10 -4.54
CA GLY A 93 6.12 17.48 -4.72
C GLY A 93 7.65 17.64 -4.74
N GLU A 94 8.39 16.70 -4.15
CA GLU A 94 9.86 16.62 -4.21
C GLU A 94 10.37 15.74 -5.38
N GLY A 95 9.48 15.34 -6.28
CA GLY A 95 9.79 14.56 -7.49
C GLY A 95 10.07 13.08 -7.23
N ILE A 96 9.70 12.56 -6.07
CA ILE A 96 9.82 11.15 -5.74
C ILE A 96 8.61 10.41 -6.32
N LYS A 97 8.85 9.30 -7.01
CA LYS A 97 7.77 8.43 -7.49
C LYS A 97 7.00 7.84 -6.30
N THR A 98 5.69 8.01 -6.31
CA THR A 98 4.81 7.54 -5.24
C THR A 98 3.75 6.58 -5.74
N TRP A 99 3.29 5.71 -4.84
CA TRP A 99 2.17 4.82 -5.09
C TRP A 99 1.36 4.60 -3.81
N ILE A 100 0.07 4.34 -3.99
CA ILE A 100 -0.84 3.98 -2.92
C ILE A 100 -0.94 2.47 -2.87
N PHE A 101 -0.71 1.87 -1.71
CA PHE A 101 -1.08 0.48 -1.47
C PHE A 101 -2.51 0.43 -0.94
N LEU A 102 -3.45 0.08 -1.82
CA LEU A 102 -4.83 -0.20 -1.48
C LEU A 102 -4.95 -1.66 -1.00
N GLY A 103 -4.54 -1.90 0.23
CA GLY A 103 -4.50 -3.26 0.77
C GLY A 103 -4.40 -3.31 2.30
N PRO A 104 -5.00 -4.33 2.90
CA PRO A 104 -5.86 -5.31 2.25
C PRO A 104 -7.26 -4.76 1.95
N ILE A 105 -7.83 -5.17 0.81
CA ILE A 105 -9.25 -4.98 0.53
C ILE A 105 -10.03 -6.07 1.26
N VAL A 106 -10.97 -5.66 2.10
CA VAL A 106 -11.79 -6.52 2.94
C VAL A 106 -13.25 -6.38 2.54
N ARG A 107 -13.91 -7.50 2.28
CA ARG A 107 -15.31 -7.56 1.85
C ARG A 107 -16.24 -6.87 2.86
N ASN A 108 -17.21 -6.09 2.34
CA ASN A 108 -18.20 -5.33 3.12
C ASN A 108 -17.60 -4.33 4.12
N PHE A 109 -16.31 -4.01 3.99
CA PHE A 109 -15.65 -3.09 4.87
C PHE A 109 -15.07 -1.86 4.16
N ASN A 110 -14.17 -2.07 3.20
CA ASN A 110 -13.52 -0.99 2.46
C ASN A 110 -13.58 -1.20 0.93
N ASP A 111 -14.36 -2.15 0.47
CA ASP A 111 -14.59 -2.48 -0.93
C ASP A 111 -15.76 -1.72 -1.57
N ASP A 112 -16.41 -0.81 -0.82
CA ASP A 112 -17.53 -0.02 -1.34
C ASP A 112 -17.07 1.02 -2.39
N ASN A 113 -18.00 1.38 -3.28
CA ASN A 113 -17.72 2.30 -4.40
C ASN A 113 -17.25 3.68 -3.94
N GLU A 114 -17.72 4.16 -2.80
CA GLU A 114 -17.33 5.46 -2.26
C GLU A 114 -15.86 5.45 -1.84
N ASN A 115 -15.45 4.42 -1.09
CA ASN A 115 -14.06 4.28 -0.66
C ASN A 115 -13.11 4.09 -1.84
N LEU A 116 -13.45 3.18 -2.78
CA LEU A 116 -12.63 2.95 -3.96
C LEU A 116 -12.46 4.24 -4.77
N ARG A 117 -13.56 4.95 -5.08
CA ARG A 117 -13.52 6.22 -5.80
C ARG A 117 -12.65 7.25 -5.09
N ALA A 118 -12.83 7.41 -3.79
CA ALA A 118 -12.07 8.39 -3.02
C ALA A 118 -10.56 8.10 -3.02
N ILE A 119 -10.14 6.83 -3.04
CA ILE A 119 -8.73 6.46 -3.16
C ILE A 119 -8.18 6.82 -4.55
N PHE A 120 -8.96 6.64 -5.62
CA PHE A 120 -8.57 7.07 -6.96
C PHE A 120 -8.45 8.60 -7.05
N GLU A 121 -9.37 9.35 -6.42
CA GLU A 121 -9.28 10.81 -6.32
C GLU A 121 -8.00 11.26 -5.58
N VAL A 122 -7.62 10.55 -4.51
CA VAL A 122 -6.34 10.77 -3.82
C VAL A 122 -5.17 10.45 -4.75
N ALA A 123 -5.21 9.36 -5.51
CA ALA A 123 -4.14 9.01 -6.44
C ALA A 123 -3.92 10.09 -7.49
N VAL A 124 -5.00 10.64 -8.06
CA VAL A 124 -4.93 11.77 -9.00
C VAL A 124 -4.32 13.00 -8.33
N SER A 125 -4.83 13.40 -7.16
CA SER A 125 -4.36 14.63 -6.47
C SER A 125 -2.91 14.55 -6.01
N THR A 126 -2.41 13.35 -5.73
CA THR A 126 -1.03 13.12 -5.26
C THR A 126 -0.07 12.65 -6.36
N GLY A 127 -0.53 12.51 -7.61
CA GLY A 127 0.28 11.99 -8.71
C GLY A 127 0.78 10.56 -8.50
N SER A 128 0.03 9.76 -7.72
CA SER A 128 0.41 8.39 -7.34
C SER A 128 -0.26 7.36 -8.23
N ARG A 129 0.44 6.26 -8.53
CA ARG A 129 -0.21 5.04 -9.05
C ARG A 129 -0.81 4.23 -7.90
N ILE A 130 -1.61 3.21 -8.22
CA ILE A 130 -2.22 2.33 -7.22
C ILE A 130 -1.71 0.90 -7.39
N ILE A 131 -1.37 0.26 -6.28
CA ILE A 131 -1.17 -1.18 -6.19
C ILE A 131 -2.19 -1.71 -5.19
N TYR A 132 -2.99 -2.72 -5.58
CA TYR A 132 -4.01 -3.27 -4.69
C TYR A 132 -3.75 -4.74 -4.35
N ASP A 133 -4.22 -5.15 -3.17
CA ASP A 133 -4.28 -6.55 -2.76
C ASP A 133 -5.48 -6.83 -1.88
N PHE A 134 -5.96 -8.06 -1.95
CA PHE A 134 -7.09 -8.52 -1.16
C PHE A 134 -6.64 -9.13 0.15
N TYR A 135 -7.50 -9.04 1.14
CA TYR A 135 -7.27 -9.74 2.39
C TYR A 135 -7.15 -11.25 2.15
N SER A 136 -6.05 -11.82 2.61
CA SER A 136 -5.83 -13.26 2.59
C SER A 136 -6.03 -13.81 4.00
N PRO A 137 -7.11 -14.57 4.26
CA PRO A 137 -7.41 -15.09 5.58
C PRO A 137 -6.36 -16.11 6.01
N TYR A 138 -5.66 -15.82 7.09
CA TYR A 138 -4.80 -16.77 7.78
C TYR A 138 -5.11 -16.78 9.29
N ARG A 139 -4.79 -17.86 9.97
CA ARG A 139 -5.29 -18.16 11.32
C ARG A 139 -5.14 -17.03 12.35
N GLY A 140 -4.00 -16.35 12.37
CA GLY A 140 -3.75 -15.24 13.31
C GLY A 140 -4.48 -13.96 12.97
N ALA A 141 -4.61 -13.63 11.68
CA ALA A 141 -5.29 -12.43 11.24
C ALA A 141 -6.82 -12.56 11.31
N ASN A 142 -7.37 -13.75 11.03
CA ASN A 142 -8.81 -13.98 11.11
C ASN A 142 -9.37 -13.70 12.50
N SER A 143 -8.71 -14.17 13.56
CA SER A 143 -9.16 -13.92 14.93
C SER A 143 -9.16 -12.44 15.31
N MET A 144 -8.26 -11.64 14.73
CA MET A 144 -8.28 -10.19 14.89
C MET A 144 -9.42 -9.55 14.09
N MET A 145 -9.62 -9.98 12.84
CA MET A 145 -10.70 -9.46 12.00
C MET A 145 -12.08 -9.76 12.61
N GLU A 146 -12.33 -10.98 13.08
CA GLU A 146 -13.55 -11.38 13.78
C GLU A 146 -13.79 -10.55 15.05
N ARG A 147 -12.73 -10.17 15.75
CA ARG A 147 -12.82 -9.36 16.97
C ARG A 147 -13.15 -7.89 16.71
N TYR A 148 -12.63 -7.32 15.62
CA TYR A 148 -12.70 -5.87 15.37
C TYR A 148 -13.68 -5.47 14.28
N LEU A 149 -14.11 -6.41 13.42
CA LEU A 149 -15.08 -6.15 12.36
C LEU A 149 -16.40 -6.87 12.64
N PRO A 150 -17.46 -6.15 13.06
CA PRO A 150 -18.77 -6.73 13.24
C PRO A 150 -19.27 -7.41 11.95
N GLY A 151 -19.68 -8.67 12.07
CA GLY A 151 -20.21 -9.45 10.93
C GLY A 151 -19.16 -10.06 10.00
N TYR A 152 -17.88 -9.91 10.30
CA TYR A 152 -16.83 -10.64 9.58
C TYR A 152 -16.84 -12.12 9.96
N ASP A 153 -16.88 -13.00 8.94
CA ASP A 153 -16.79 -14.46 9.09
C ASP A 153 -15.69 -14.99 8.16
N GLY A 154 -14.56 -15.35 8.75
CA GLY A 154 -13.38 -15.81 8.01
C GLY A 154 -13.59 -17.09 7.22
N ARG A 155 -14.54 -17.95 7.62
CA ARG A 155 -14.88 -19.19 6.87
C ARG A 155 -15.69 -18.87 5.62
N LYS A 156 -16.63 -17.95 5.73
CA LYS A 156 -17.45 -17.47 4.60
C LYS A 156 -16.58 -16.76 3.58
N GLU A 157 -15.68 -15.90 4.04
CA GLU A 157 -14.72 -15.19 3.18
C GLU A 157 -13.84 -16.15 2.37
N PHE A 158 -13.37 -17.23 2.98
CA PHE A 158 -12.55 -18.23 2.28
C PHE A 158 -13.30 -18.94 1.15
N ASN A 159 -14.57 -19.30 1.38
CA ASN A 159 -15.36 -20.10 0.44
C ASN A 159 -15.96 -19.29 -0.71
N GLU A 160 -16.29 -18.01 -0.51
CA GLU A 160 -17.03 -17.18 -1.48
C GLU A 160 -16.14 -16.12 -2.18
N SER A 161 -14.81 -16.17 -1.99
CA SER A 161 -13.94 -15.04 -2.31
C SER A 161 -13.76 -14.74 -3.81
N ASN A 162 -13.86 -15.73 -4.70
CA ASN A 162 -13.44 -15.54 -6.10
C ASN A 162 -14.38 -14.65 -6.91
N ALA A 163 -15.71 -14.90 -6.84
CA ALA A 163 -16.68 -14.08 -7.57
C ALA A 163 -16.68 -12.62 -7.09
N TRP A 164 -16.65 -12.42 -5.77
CA TRP A 164 -16.54 -11.10 -5.18
C TRP A 164 -15.25 -10.38 -5.61
N LYS A 165 -14.10 -11.05 -5.55
CA LYS A 165 -12.82 -10.46 -5.98
C LYS A 165 -12.87 -10.02 -7.44
N SER A 166 -13.43 -10.86 -8.33
CA SER A 166 -13.59 -10.51 -9.74
C SER A 166 -14.49 -9.29 -9.95
N GLU A 167 -15.56 -9.18 -9.17
CA GLU A 167 -16.45 -8.01 -9.20
C GLU A 167 -15.71 -6.74 -8.75
N VAL A 168 -14.95 -6.80 -7.64
CA VAL A 168 -14.16 -5.67 -7.14
C VAL A 168 -13.08 -5.27 -8.13
N VAL A 169 -12.39 -6.24 -8.74
CA VAL A 169 -11.39 -5.98 -9.80
C VAL A 169 -12.02 -5.23 -10.96
N GLY A 170 -13.18 -5.67 -11.47
CA GLY A 170 -13.86 -4.97 -12.55
C GLY A 170 -14.29 -3.54 -12.20
N ARG A 171 -14.56 -3.24 -10.91
CA ARG A 171 -14.82 -1.87 -10.44
C ARG A 171 -13.53 -1.04 -10.38
N ILE A 172 -12.43 -1.64 -9.92
CA ILE A 172 -11.10 -1.00 -9.88
C ILE A 172 -10.63 -0.65 -11.29
N GLU A 173 -10.75 -1.58 -12.25
CA GLU A 173 -10.37 -1.35 -13.66
C GLU A 173 -11.15 -0.19 -14.29
N LYS A 174 -12.47 -0.13 -14.08
CA LYS A 174 -13.30 0.99 -14.53
C LYS A 174 -12.90 2.33 -13.92
N LEU A 175 -12.51 2.33 -12.65
CA LEU A 175 -12.00 3.54 -11.99
C LEU A 175 -10.62 3.92 -12.52
N ALA A 176 -9.73 2.96 -12.74
CA ALA A 176 -8.41 3.18 -13.33
C ALA A 176 -8.52 3.84 -14.71
N GLU A 177 -9.39 3.32 -15.56
CA GLU A 177 -9.68 3.91 -16.87
C GLU A 177 -10.28 5.33 -16.75
N LYS A 178 -11.31 5.50 -15.92
CA LYS A 178 -11.99 6.77 -15.72
C LYS A 178 -11.08 7.88 -15.22
N TYR A 179 -10.20 7.56 -14.27
CA TYR A 179 -9.31 8.54 -13.63
C TYR A 179 -7.93 8.61 -14.29
N HIS A 180 -7.66 7.78 -15.32
CA HIS A 180 -6.36 7.65 -15.98
C HIS A 180 -5.21 7.39 -14.99
N VAL A 181 -5.46 6.53 -13.99
CA VAL A 181 -4.50 6.14 -12.96
C VAL A 181 -3.96 4.75 -13.26
N GLU A 182 -2.63 4.61 -13.29
CA GLU A 182 -2.00 3.28 -13.36
C GLU A 182 -2.35 2.48 -12.12
N CYS A 183 -2.94 1.30 -12.30
CA CYS A 183 -3.42 0.46 -11.22
C CYS A 183 -3.16 -1.01 -11.52
N ASN A 184 -2.37 -1.68 -10.66
CA ASN A 184 -2.00 -3.08 -10.82
C ASN A 184 -2.30 -3.88 -9.55
N SER A 185 -2.54 -5.19 -9.70
CA SER A 185 -2.55 -6.06 -8.52
C SER A 185 -1.13 -6.21 -7.96
N GLN A 186 -1.01 -6.43 -6.66
CA GLN A 186 0.30 -6.68 -6.04
C GLN A 186 1.00 -7.88 -6.67
N LYS A 187 0.25 -8.90 -7.04
CA LYS A 187 0.79 -10.09 -7.70
C LYS A 187 1.44 -9.76 -9.04
N ASP A 188 0.76 -8.97 -9.88
CA ASP A 188 1.25 -8.64 -11.21
C ASP A 188 2.45 -7.69 -11.12
N GLU A 189 2.42 -6.71 -10.22
CA GLU A 189 3.52 -5.78 -9.97
C GLU A 189 4.82 -6.51 -9.60
N TRP A 190 4.74 -7.48 -8.70
CA TRP A 190 5.91 -8.26 -8.29
C TRP A 190 6.43 -9.19 -9.38
N MET A 191 5.59 -9.65 -10.29
CA MET A 191 5.99 -10.49 -11.43
C MET A 191 6.71 -9.69 -12.51
N VAL A 192 6.23 -8.49 -12.82
CA VAL A 192 6.80 -7.62 -13.87
C VAL A 192 8.18 -7.08 -13.48
N GLU A 193 8.34 -6.62 -12.24
CA GLU A 193 9.60 -6.00 -11.79
C GLU A 193 10.78 -6.98 -11.65
N ARG A 194 10.51 -8.27 -11.44
CA ARG A 194 11.58 -9.25 -11.15
C ARG A 194 12.13 -9.97 -12.37
N GLY A 195 11.47 -9.89 -13.53
CA GLY A 195 11.88 -10.65 -14.71
C GLY A 195 11.95 -12.17 -14.45
N TYR A 196 11.32 -12.65 -13.38
CA TYR A 196 11.26 -14.06 -13.06
C TYR A 196 10.24 -14.73 -13.97
N ASN A 197 10.76 -15.31 -15.02
CA ASN A 197 10.02 -16.28 -15.80
C ASN A 197 9.96 -17.58 -14.97
N PHE A 198 8.91 -17.78 -14.20
CA PHE A 198 8.67 -19.03 -13.44
C PHE A 198 8.26 -20.20 -14.34
N GLY A 199 8.49 -20.12 -15.62
CA GLY A 199 8.31 -21.22 -16.55
C GLY A 199 9.38 -22.30 -16.33
N GLY A 200 9.25 -23.11 -15.26
CA GLY A 200 10.11 -24.27 -15.08
C GLY A 200 10.32 -24.80 -13.66
N LEU A 201 9.57 -24.37 -12.68
CA LEU A 201 9.73 -24.90 -11.31
C LEU A 201 8.38 -25.24 -10.62
N PHE A 202 7.52 -26.00 -11.34
CA PHE A 202 6.48 -26.84 -10.72
C PHE A 202 6.14 -27.96 -11.71
#